data_1dd847535d4673607a0fa217b01813e1
#
_entry.id   1dd847535d4673607a0fa217b01813e1
#
_cell.length_a   1.000
_cell.length_b   1.000
_cell.length_c   1.000
_cell.angle_alpha   90.00
_cell.angle_beta   90.00
_cell.angle_gamma   90.00
#
_symmetry.space_group_name_H-M   'P 1'
#
loop_
_entity.id
_entity.type
_entity.pdbx_description
1 polymer ?
#
loop_
_entity_poly.entity_id
_entity_poly.type
_entity_poly.pdbx_seq_one_letter_code
_entity_poly.pdbx_strand_id
1 'polypeptide(L)'
;MPLSADDRFALLDLIARYNLVADEKDVEATIALYTEDGQIVGDMSTGPGHAGLREDLPDIFALEVTLKRHLACNVRFAEPAGDEVEAHYVLHVVEAGVAPVTVATSLVSDRFRRVAGEWKVARHHVAIDPSARWIMKAGEKVQAGVEKLRDRLS
;
A
#
# COMPACT_ATOMS: atom_id res chain seq x y z
N MET A 1 -19.33 -19.25 7.03
CA MET A 1 -20.53 -18.39 6.80
C MET A 1 -20.13 -17.27 5.87
N PRO A 2 -21.04 -16.81 4.98
CA PRO A 2 -20.71 -15.68 4.10
C PRO A 2 -20.37 -14.43 4.92
N LEU A 3 -19.56 -13.54 4.36
CA LEU A 3 -19.19 -12.28 4.96
C LEU A 3 -20.44 -11.40 5.16
N SER A 4 -20.68 -10.94 6.38
CA SER A 4 -21.84 -10.09 6.70
C SER A 4 -21.75 -8.71 6.02
N ALA A 5 -22.86 -8.00 5.92
CA ALA A 5 -22.86 -6.64 5.39
C ALA A 5 -22.00 -5.70 6.27
N ASP A 6 -22.12 -5.82 7.58
CA ASP A 6 -21.34 -5.01 8.54
C ASP A 6 -19.83 -5.27 8.41
N ASP A 7 -19.43 -6.54 8.23
CA ASP A 7 -18.03 -6.87 7.98
C ASP A 7 -17.53 -6.30 6.66
N ARG A 8 -18.36 -6.34 5.60
CA ARG A 8 -17.99 -5.73 4.32
C ARG A 8 -17.76 -4.23 4.45
N PHE A 9 -18.63 -3.53 5.18
CA PHE A 9 -18.44 -2.09 5.44
C PHE A 9 -17.20 -1.83 6.28
N ALA A 10 -16.95 -2.60 7.34
CA ALA A 10 -15.77 -2.46 8.17
C ALA A 10 -14.47 -2.69 7.39
N LEU A 11 -14.45 -3.67 6.49
CA LEU A 11 -13.30 -3.96 5.63
C LEU A 11 -13.09 -2.88 4.56
N LEU A 12 -14.16 -2.35 3.94
CA LEU A 12 -14.06 -1.23 3.01
C LEU A 12 -13.53 0.04 3.70
N ASP A 13 -14.00 0.31 4.93
CA ASP A 13 -13.50 1.40 5.75
C ASP A 13 -12.01 1.20 6.12
N LEU A 14 -11.61 -0.03 6.47
CA LEU A 14 -10.22 -0.34 6.75
C LEU A 14 -9.32 -0.10 5.54
N ILE A 15 -9.73 -0.53 4.33
CA ILE A 15 -9.01 -0.27 3.08
C ILE A 15 -8.90 1.24 2.82
N ALA A 16 -9.99 1.99 3.02
CA ALA A 16 -9.99 3.43 2.83
C ALA A 16 -9.05 4.14 3.83
N ARG A 17 -9.13 3.80 5.12
CA ARG A 17 -8.23 4.34 6.15
C ARG A 17 -6.77 4.01 5.87
N TYR A 18 -6.48 2.78 5.43
CA TYR A 18 -5.13 2.37 5.06
C TYR A 18 -4.53 3.30 4.00
N ASN A 19 -5.26 3.52 2.91
CA ASN A 19 -4.81 4.39 1.83
C ASN A 19 -4.64 5.86 2.29
N LEU A 20 -5.54 6.35 3.14
CA LEU A 20 -5.44 7.72 3.66
C LEU A 20 -4.20 7.92 4.54
N VAL A 21 -3.93 7.03 5.49
CA VAL A 21 -2.75 7.16 6.37
C VAL A 21 -1.44 6.93 5.61
N ALA A 22 -1.45 6.08 4.58
CA ALA A 22 -0.31 5.91 3.67
C ALA A 22 -0.05 7.19 2.86
N ASP A 23 -1.09 7.84 2.33
CA ASP A 23 -0.99 9.14 1.65
C ASP A 23 -0.43 10.25 2.54
N GLU A 24 -0.74 10.20 3.84
CA GLU A 24 -0.23 11.11 4.86
C GLU A 24 1.19 10.74 5.33
N LYS A 25 1.69 9.55 4.91
CA LYS A 25 2.98 8.98 5.30
C LYS A 25 3.13 8.81 6.82
N ASP A 26 2.02 8.57 7.50
CA ASP A 26 1.99 8.34 8.94
C ASP A 26 2.32 6.87 9.24
N VAL A 27 3.57 6.64 9.63
CA VAL A 27 4.11 5.29 9.91
C VAL A 27 3.35 4.61 11.04
N GLU A 28 3.15 5.30 12.17
CA GLU A 28 2.52 4.69 13.35
C GLU A 28 1.01 4.45 13.13
N ALA A 29 0.31 5.38 12.48
CA ALA A 29 -1.08 5.18 12.09
C ALA A 29 -1.23 4.02 11.11
N THR A 30 -0.30 3.87 10.16
CA THR A 30 -0.27 2.73 9.24
C THR A 30 -0.07 1.42 10.00
N ILE A 31 0.94 1.32 10.88
CA ILE A 31 1.23 0.13 11.69
C ILE A 31 0.04 -0.26 12.57
N ALA A 32 -0.68 0.71 13.12
CA ALA A 32 -1.86 0.46 13.96
C ALA A 32 -3.00 -0.29 13.23
N LEU A 33 -3.03 -0.26 11.90
CA LEU A 33 -4.00 -1.01 11.10
C LEU A 33 -3.61 -2.48 10.89
N TYR A 34 -2.36 -2.86 11.16
CA TYR A 34 -1.86 -4.21 10.97
C TYR A 34 -2.05 -5.11 12.20
N THR A 35 -2.10 -6.41 11.96
CA THR A 35 -1.86 -7.41 13.02
C THR A 35 -0.40 -7.34 13.47
N GLU A 36 -0.08 -7.87 14.67
CA GLU A 36 1.29 -7.84 15.20
C GLU A 36 2.32 -8.51 14.28
N ASP A 37 1.90 -9.55 13.56
CA ASP A 37 2.69 -10.31 12.58
C ASP A 37 2.51 -9.82 11.14
N GLY A 38 1.76 -8.73 10.92
CA GLY A 38 1.40 -8.23 9.61
C GLY A 38 2.58 -7.71 8.81
N GLN A 39 2.48 -7.72 7.47
CA GLN A 39 3.57 -7.30 6.58
C GLN A 39 3.07 -6.82 5.21
N ILE A 40 3.92 -6.05 4.52
CA ILE A 40 3.78 -5.74 3.11
C ILE A 40 4.64 -6.73 2.31
N VAL A 41 4.12 -7.21 1.18
CA VAL A 41 4.84 -8.13 0.28
C VAL A 41 4.59 -7.77 -1.18
N GLY A 42 5.43 -8.28 -2.08
CA GLY A 42 5.32 -8.06 -3.52
C GLY A 42 6.40 -7.13 -4.05
N ASP A 43 6.02 -6.17 -4.89
CA ASP A 43 6.98 -5.22 -5.48
C ASP A 43 7.51 -4.20 -4.46
N MET A 44 6.78 -3.98 -3.37
CA MET A 44 7.26 -3.34 -2.14
C MET A 44 7.15 -4.37 -1.02
N SER A 45 8.17 -4.48 -0.19
CA SER A 45 8.20 -5.48 0.88
C SER A 45 8.76 -4.89 2.15
N THR A 46 8.24 -5.35 3.28
CA THR A 46 8.78 -5.04 4.60
C THR A 46 9.23 -6.33 5.30
N GLY A 47 10.07 -6.19 6.31
CA GLY A 47 10.24 -7.23 7.29
C GLY A 47 8.89 -7.57 7.97
N PRO A 48 8.80 -8.74 8.62
CA PRO A 48 7.58 -9.19 9.24
C PRO A 48 7.27 -8.42 10.53
N GLY A 49 5.99 -8.22 10.79
CA GLY A 49 5.46 -7.63 12.01
C GLY A 49 5.70 -6.13 12.15
N HIS A 50 5.23 -5.58 13.25
CA HIS A 50 5.32 -4.14 13.53
C HIS A 50 6.75 -3.61 13.55
N ALA A 51 7.74 -4.44 13.90
CA ALA A 51 9.15 -4.05 13.89
C ALA A 51 9.64 -3.85 12.44
N GLY A 52 9.38 -4.80 11.55
CA GLY A 52 9.75 -4.69 10.13
C GLY A 52 9.00 -3.56 9.44
N LEU A 53 7.71 -3.39 9.72
CA LEU A 53 6.93 -2.25 9.20
C LEU A 53 7.55 -0.92 9.64
N ARG A 54 7.93 -0.77 10.91
CA ARG A 54 8.51 0.48 11.43
C ARG A 54 9.87 0.80 10.83
N GLU A 55 10.66 -0.23 10.53
CA GLU A 55 11.96 -0.09 9.89
C GLU A 55 11.82 0.35 8.42
N ASP A 56 10.92 -0.30 7.65
CA ASP A 56 10.90 -0.18 6.19
C ASP A 56 9.90 0.86 5.63
N LEU A 57 8.80 1.15 6.35
CA LEU A 57 7.79 2.11 5.86
C LEU A 57 8.34 3.50 5.55
N PRO A 58 9.28 4.09 6.34
CA PRO A 58 9.86 5.39 6.00
C PRO A 58 10.51 5.40 4.62
N ASP A 59 11.24 4.36 4.25
CA ASP A 59 11.89 4.24 2.95
C ASP A 59 10.87 4.05 1.82
N ILE A 60 9.83 3.22 2.05
CA ILE A 60 8.72 3.05 1.09
C ILE A 60 8.03 4.40 0.85
N PHE A 61 7.71 5.14 1.90
CA PHE A 61 7.06 6.45 1.77
C PHE A 61 7.96 7.52 1.13
N ALA A 62 9.29 7.39 1.29
CA ALA A 62 10.26 8.29 0.65
C ALA A 62 10.34 8.11 -0.87
N LEU A 63 9.91 6.97 -1.42
CA LEU A 63 9.83 6.77 -2.87
C LEU A 63 8.83 7.72 -3.55
N GLU A 64 7.86 8.22 -2.79
CA GLU A 64 6.84 9.15 -3.29
C GLU A 64 7.21 10.59 -2.95
N VAL A 65 7.96 11.24 -3.83
CA VAL A 65 8.46 12.63 -3.64
C VAL A 65 7.39 13.70 -3.85
N THR A 66 6.26 13.36 -4.48
CA THR A 66 5.14 14.28 -4.75
C THR A 66 3.87 13.81 -4.04
N LEU A 67 2.89 14.70 -3.92
CA LEU A 67 1.61 14.36 -3.31
C LEU A 67 0.88 13.31 -4.16
N LYS A 68 0.68 12.14 -3.59
CA LYS A 68 -0.07 11.04 -4.19
C LYS A 68 -1.43 10.85 -3.53
N ARG A 69 -2.32 10.17 -4.24
CA ARG A 69 -3.57 9.62 -3.72
C ARG A 69 -3.72 8.19 -4.19
N HIS A 70 -3.94 7.30 -3.24
CA HIS A 70 -4.19 5.89 -3.47
C HIS A 70 -5.70 5.64 -3.48
N LEU A 71 -6.23 5.18 -4.61
CA LEU A 71 -7.65 4.93 -4.82
C LEU A 71 -7.89 3.43 -5.03
N ALA A 72 -8.48 2.76 -4.05
CA ALA A 72 -8.89 1.36 -4.18
C ALA A 72 -10.17 1.27 -5.02
N CYS A 73 -10.11 0.54 -6.13
CA CYS A 73 -11.20 0.37 -7.08
C CYS A 73 -11.54 -1.11 -7.27
N ASN A 74 -12.81 -1.42 -7.59
CA ASN A 74 -13.26 -2.77 -7.91
C ASN A 74 -12.98 -3.79 -6.79
N VAL A 75 -13.19 -3.40 -5.54
CA VAL A 75 -12.93 -4.25 -4.37
C VAL A 75 -13.86 -5.47 -4.37
N ARG A 76 -13.27 -6.65 -4.28
CA ARG A 76 -13.98 -7.93 -4.14
C ARG A 76 -13.43 -8.71 -2.96
N PHE A 77 -14.32 -9.27 -2.16
CA PHE A 77 -13.97 -10.15 -1.05
C PHE A 77 -14.17 -11.60 -1.45
N ALA A 78 -13.24 -12.45 -1.06
CA ALA A 78 -13.39 -13.90 -1.10
C ALA A 78 -14.33 -14.38 0.02
N GLU A 79 -14.68 -15.66 -0.01
CA GLU A 79 -15.39 -16.27 1.11
C GLU A 79 -14.46 -16.34 2.33
N PRO A 80 -14.95 -16.00 3.54
CA PRO A 80 -14.15 -16.07 4.75
C PRO A 80 -13.64 -17.47 5.06
N ALA A 81 -12.42 -17.57 5.54
CA ALA A 81 -11.82 -18.80 6.05
C ALA A 81 -11.52 -18.62 7.55
N GLY A 82 -12.46 -19.01 8.41
CA GLY A 82 -12.39 -18.75 9.85
C GLY A 82 -12.47 -17.24 10.14
N ASP A 83 -11.47 -16.72 10.83
CA ASP A 83 -11.35 -15.30 11.18
C ASP A 83 -10.55 -14.49 10.13
N GLU A 84 -10.31 -15.06 8.95
CA GLU A 84 -9.60 -14.41 7.87
C GLU A 84 -10.48 -14.23 6.63
N VAL A 85 -10.21 -13.15 5.88
CA VAL A 85 -10.81 -12.90 4.57
C VAL A 85 -9.78 -12.27 3.64
N GLU A 86 -9.83 -12.63 2.37
CA GLU A 86 -9.03 -11.99 1.33
C GLU A 86 -9.87 -10.97 0.55
N ALA A 87 -9.25 -9.84 0.22
CA ALA A 87 -9.78 -8.88 -0.74
C ALA A 87 -8.83 -8.73 -1.92
N HIS A 88 -9.41 -8.56 -3.10
CA HIS A 88 -8.69 -8.27 -4.33
C HIS A 88 -9.24 -6.98 -4.92
N TYR A 89 -8.36 -6.07 -5.32
CA TYR A 89 -8.75 -4.81 -5.91
C TYR A 89 -7.66 -4.21 -6.80
N VAL A 90 -8.06 -3.23 -7.60
CA VAL A 90 -7.11 -2.40 -8.36
C VAL A 90 -6.81 -1.15 -7.55
N LEU A 91 -5.54 -0.87 -7.36
CA LEU A 91 -5.07 0.37 -6.75
C LEU A 91 -4.64 1.33 -7.85
N HIS A 92 -5.27 2.49 -7.91
CA HIS A 92 -4.84 3.62 -8.75
C HIS A 92 -4.04 4.59 -7.89
N VAL A 93 -2.82 4.92 -8.31
CA VAL A 93 -2.02 5.97 -7.72
C VAL A 93 -2.10 7.20 -8.60
N VAL A 94 -2.65 8.26 -8.06
CA VAL A 94 -2.87 9.53 -8.77
C VAL A 94 -1.94 10.59 -8.19
N GLU A 95 -1.19 11.28 -9.04
CA GLU A 95 -0.49 12.48 -8.63
C GLU A 95 -1.47 13.64 -8.48
N ALA A 96 -1.59 14.17 -7.26
CA ALA A 96 -2.53 15.23 -6.92
C ALA A 96 -1.91 16.62 -7.15
N GLY A 97 -1.51 16.91 -8.39
CA GLY A 97 -0.96 18.20 -8.79
C GLY A 97 -1.99 19.12 -9.44
N VAL A 98 -1.51 20.07 -10.24
CA VAL A 98 -2.35 21.03 -10.98
C VAL A 98 -3.28 20.30 -11.99
N ALA A 99 -2.82 19.19 -12.55
CA ALA A 99 -3.61 18.29 -13.38
C ALA A 99 -3.42 16.87 -12.82
N PRO A 100 -4.43 16.30 -12.13
CA PRO A 100 -4.34 14.94 -11.61
C PRO A 100 -4.12 13.93 -12.73
N VAL A 101 -3.07 13.09 -12.59
CA VAL A 101 -2.76 12.02 -13.56
C VAL A 101 -2.54 10.71 -12.83
N THR A 102 -3.03 9.62 -13.40
CA THR A 102 -2.67 8.28 -12.92
C THR A 102 -1.21 8.01 -13.24
N VAL A 103 -0.39 7.80 -12.22
CA VAL A 103 1.05 7.53 -12.37
C VAL A 103 1.39 6.06 -12.22
N ALA A 104 0.54 5.30 -11.53
CA ALA A 104 0.67 3.85 -11.40
C ALA A 104 -0.69 3.20 -11.24
N THR A 105 -0.76 1.93 -11.63
CA THR A 105 -1.81 1.00 -11.24
C THR A 105 -1.17 -0.27 -10.70
N SER A 106 -1.87 -0.95 -9.79
CA SER A 106 -1.40 -2.19 -9.18
C SER A 106 -2.56 -3.13 -8.91
N LEU A 107 -2.30 -4.41 -8.95
CA LEU A 107 -3.21 -5.41 -8.40
C LEU A 107 -2.84 -5.63 -6.92
N VAL A 108 -3.82 -5.47 -6.06
CA VAL A 108 -3.65 -5.68 -4.61
C VAL A 108 -4.42 -6.91 -4.17
N SER A 109 -3.79 -7.68 -3.31
CA SER A 109 -4.40 -8.83 -2.63
C SER A 109 -4.10 -8.72 -1.15
N ASP A 110 -5.09 -8.28 -0.40
CA ASP A 110 -4.99 -8.13 1.04
C ASP A 110 -5.56 -9.35 1.75
N ARG A 111 -4.91 -9.74 2.85
CA ARG A 111 -5.49 -10.64 3.83
C ARG A 111 -5.75 -9.87 5.10
N PHE A 112 -7.00 -9.95 5.54
CA PHE A 112 -7.45 -9.37 6.80
C PHE A 112 -7.69 -10.47 7.81
N ARG A 113 -7.42 -10.18 9.08
CA ARG A 113 -7.69 -11.07 10.21
C ARG A 113 -8.46 -10.32 11.29
N ARG A 114 -9.41 -11.01 11.92
CA ARG A 114 -10.14 -10.45 13.05
C ARG A 114 -9.33 -10.68 14.34
N VAL A 115 -8.98 -9.60 15.01
CA VAL A 115 -8.23 -9.60 16.27
C VAL A 115 -9.04 -8.84 17.32
N ALA A 116 -9.41 -9.50 18.40
CA ALA A 116 -10.24 -8.92 19.46
C ALA A 116 -11.55 -8.26 18.95
N GLY A 117 -12.15 -8.83 17.91
CA GLY A 117 -13.40 -8.32 17.30
C GLY A 117 -13.20 -7.29 16.19
N GLU A 118 -12.01 -6.76 15.98
CA GLU A 118 -11.68 -5.77 14.95
C GLU A 118 -10.94 -6.39 13.76
N TRP A 119 -11.24 -5.92 12.54
CA TRP A 119 -10.49 -6.30 11.36
C TRP A 119 -9.17 -5.55 11.28
N LYS A 120 -8.09 -6.30 11.02
CA LYS A 120 -6.72 -5.78 10.83
C LYS A 120 -6.11 -6.35 9.56
N VAL A 121 -5.14 -5.64 8.98
CA VAL A 121 -4.37 -6.11 7.83
C VAL A 121 -3.33 -7.12 8.30
N ALA A 122 -3.47 -8.38 7.90
CA ALA A 122 -2.47 -9.41 8.17
C ALA A 122 -1.40 -9.47 7.06
N ARG A 123 -1.78 -9.12 5.83
CA ARG A 123 -0.86 -9.08 4.70
C ARG A 123 -1.40 -8.11 3.65
N HIS A 124 -0.55 -7.20 3.21
CA HIS A 124 -0.79 -6.31 2.08
C HIS A 124 0.13 -6.71 0.93
N HIS A 125 -0.41 -7.28 -0.15
CA HIS A 125 0.37 -7.72 -1.30
C HIS A 125 0.12 -6.81 -2.48
N VAL A 126 1.17 -6.15 -2.95
CA VAL A 126 1.13 -5.23 -4.09
C VAL A 126 1.89 -5.79 -5.28
N ALA A 127 1.20 -5.94 -6.41
CA ALA A 127 1.79 -6.27 -7.70
C ALA A 127 1.61 -5.08 -8.64
N ILE A 128 2.66 -4.30 -8.84
CA ILE A 128 2.64 -3.10 -9.69
C ILE A 128 2.54 -3.52 -11.15
N ASP A 129 1.68 -2.87 -11.92
CA ASP A 129 1.51 -3.16 -13.34
C ASP A 129 2.78 -2.85 -14.15
N PRO A 130 3.08 -3.62 -15.22
CA PRO A 130 4.35 -3.52 -15.94
C PRO A 130 4.69 -2.13 -16.48
N SER A 131 3.68 -1.36 -16.91
CA SER A 131 3.88 0.02 -17.41
C SER A 131 4.38 0.95 -16.31
N ALA A 132 3.82 0.84 -15.10
CA ALA A 132 4.24 1.62 -13.95
C ALA A 132 5.64 1.22 -13.46
N ARG A 133 5.96 -0.07 -13.45
CA ARG A 133 7.32 -0.56 -13.15
C ARG A 133 8.38 0.02 -14.07
N TRP A 134 8.05 0.16 -15.37
CA TRP A 134 8.97 0.76 -16.33
C TRP A 134 9.23 2.23 -16.02
N ILE A 135 8.18 2.99 -15.68
CA ILE A 135 8.28 4.42 -15.31
C ILE A 135 9.12 4.58 -14.04
N MET A 136 8.90 3.76 -13.02
CA MET A 136 9.66 3.78 -11.77
C MET A 136 11.16 3.53 -12.03
N LYS A 137 11.50 2.48 -12.79
CA LYS A 137 12.88 2.16 -13.18
C LYS A 137 13.54 3.26 -14.03
N ALA A 138 12.78 3.94 -14.85
CA ALA A 138 13.29 5.07 -15.62
C ALA A 138 13.57 6.29 -14.70
N GLY A 139 12.70 6.55 -13.73
CA GLY A 139 12.88 7.58 -12.71
C GLY A 139 14.12 7.34 -11.86
N GLU A 140 14.36 6.13 -11.39
CA GLU A 140 15.58 5.76 -10.64
C GLU A 140 16.86 6.04 -11.42
N LYS A 141 16.87 5.71 -12.72
CA LYS A 141 18.03 5.99 -13.59
C LYS A 141 18.28 7.47 -13.80
N VAL A 142 17.23 8.28 -13.91
CA VAL A 142 17.32 9.74 -14.04
C VAL A 142 17.87 10.32 -12.74
N GLN A 143 17.36 9.91 -11.60
CA GLN A 143 17.81 10.38 -10.29
C GLN A 143 19.27 10.02 -10.03
N ALA A 144 19.69 8.79 -10.29
CA ALA A 144 21.10 8.38 -10.19
C ALA A 144 22.00 9.16 -11.15
N GLY A 145 21.50 9.56 -12.31
CA GLY A 145 22.21 10.44 -13.26
C GLY A 145 22.41 11.85 -12.71
N VAL A 146 21.37 12.41 -12.09
CA VAL A 146 21.41 13.76 -11.48
C VAL A 146 22.38 13.79 -10.29
N GLU A 147 22.36 12.78 -9.42
CA GLU A 147 23.28 12.64 -8.29
C GLU A 147 24.74 12.59 -8.75
N LYS A 148 25.06 11.78 -9.76
CA LYS A 148 26.40 11.71 -10.35
C LYS A 148 26.86 13.04 -10.96
N LEU A 149 25.92 13.82 -11.50
CA LEU A 149 26.25 15.14 -12.05
C LEU A 149 26.54 16.14 -10.93
N ARG A 150 25.75 16.09 -9.86
CA ARG A 150 25.92 16.92 -8.66
C ARG A 150 27.28 16.67 -7.99
N ASP A 151 27.67 15.40 -7.84
CA ASP A 151 28.96 15.01 -7.26
C ASP A 151 30.18 15.44 -8.12
N ARG A 152 29.97 15.62 -9.44
CA ARG A 152 31.02 16.11 -10.34
C ARG A 152 31.19 17.64 -10.36
N LEU A 153 30.18 18.36 -9.85
CA LEU A 153 30.15 19.83 -9.84
C LEU A 153 30.46 20.40 -8.44
N SER A 154 30.54 19.53 -7.44
CA SER A 154 31.01 19.84 -6.06
C SER A 154 32.50 19.56 -5.91
#